data_5612fd41ae80ceef8fd441b7216c6117
#
_entry.id   5612fd41ae80ceef8fd441b7216c6117
#
_cell.length_a   1.000
_cell.length_b   1.000
_cell.length_c   1.000
_cell.angle_alpha   90.00
_cell.angle_beta   90.00
_cell.angle_gamma   90.00
#
_symmetry.space_group_name_H-M   'P 1'
#
loop_
_entity.id
_entity.type
_entity.pdbx_description
1 polymer ?
#
loop_
_entity_poly.entity_id
_entity_poly.type
_entity_poly.pdbx_seq_one_letter_code
_entity_poly.pdbx_strand_id
1 'polypeptide(L)'
;MIDVRNLSIRFGSHLVIDNISFSLDRGSDMVILGHHGAGKTSILNWIFGQVKGSGEMIIDQVKMSNPTSKKLLKSGVCLVPEEGCVFPDLTVRENLLFSQTLINSNNPIPENEGFFKNLYHLLDTKAFSLSGGQTRMLSILMGMMRKPKYLFLDEPFAGLSQDAIDTFMQQLKILKSKN
;
A
#
# COMPACT_ATOMS: atom_id res chain seq x y z
N MET A 1 -13.21 -6.60 -7.72
CA MET A 1 -13.47 -5.19 -8.09
C MET A 1 -13.64 -4.38 -6.82
N ILE A 2 -13.04 -3.20 -6.75
CA ILE A 2 -13.36 -2.15 -5.76
C ILE A 2 -14.18 -1.09 -6.48
N ASP A 3 -15.29 -0.68 -5.89
CA ASP A 3 -16.18 0.33 -6.44
C ASP A 3 -16.46 1.38 -5.35
N VAL A 4 -16.14 2.64 -5.64
CA VAL A 4 -16.34 3.80 -4.76
C VAL A 4 -17.33 4.73 -5.44
N ARG A 5 -18.39 5.10 -4.72
CA ARG A 5 -19.49 5.93 -5.26
C ARG A 5 -19.74 7.15 -4.40
N ASN A 6 -19.86 8.29 -5.07
CA ASN A 6 -20.26 9.59 -4.49
C ASN A 6 -19.43 9.97 -3.25
N LEU A 7 -18.12 9.72 -3.29
CA LEU A 7 -17.22 10.04 -2.18
C LEU A 7 -17.06 11.55 -2.03
N SER A 8 -17.39 12.06 -0.85
CA SER A 8 -17.02 13.43 -0.43
C SER A 8 -16.35 13.39 0.94
N ILE A 9 -15.28 14.18 1.09
CA ILE A 9 -14.48 14.26 2.32
C ILE A 9 -14.37 15.73 2.73
N ARG A 10 -14.68 16.01 4.01
CA ARG A 10 -14.56 17.34 4.62
C ARG A 10 -13.72 17.29 5.88
N PHE A 11 -12.90 18.33 6.09
CA PHE A 11 -12.22 18.61 7.34
C PHE A 11 -12.75 19.95 7.90
N GLY A 12 -13.60 19.86 8.89
CA GLY A 12 -14.37 21.02 9.37
C GLY A 12 -15.25 21.58 8.23
N SER A 13 -15.09 22.86 7.92
CA SER A 13 -15.79 23.53 6.81
C SER A 13 -15.13 23.31 5.42
N HIS A 14 -13.90 22.80 5.39
CA HIS A 14 -13.14 22.67 4.15
C HIS A 14 -13.51 21.38 3.41
N LEU A 15 -14.03 21.50 2.19
CA LEU A 15 -14.32 20.40 1.28
C LEU A 15 -13.05 20.03 0.53
N VAL A 16 -12.51 18.83 0.75
CA VAL A 16 -11.27 18.34 0.12
C VAL A 16 -11.57 17.45 -1.09
N ILE A 17 -12.56 16.59 -0.97
CA ILE A 17 -13.04 15.73 -2.07
C ILE A 17 -14.53 15.97 -2.24
N ASP A 18 -14.96 16.19 -3.48
CA ASP A 18 -16.36 16.48 -3.82
C ASP A 18 -16.91 15.47 -4.83
N ASN A 19 -17.80 14.63 -4.35
CA ASN A 19 -18.64 13.73 -5.13
C ASN A 19 -17.92 12.93 -6.24
N ILE A 20 -16.78 12.31 -5.90
CA ILE A 20 -16.06 11.47 -6.87
C ILE A 20 -16.55 10.02 -6.83
N SER A 21 -16.49 9.37 -7.98
CA SER A 21 -16.78 7.94 -8.12
C SER A 21 -15.72 7.29 -9.02
N PHE A 22 -15.28 6.09 -8.68
CA PHE A 22 -14.33 5.32 -9.48
C PHE A 22 -14.44 3.83 -9.18
N SER A 23 -13.98 3.01 -10.10
CA SER A 23 -13.89 1.56 -9.92
C SER A 23 -12.51 1.05 -10.31
N LEU A 24 -12.05 0.00 -9.63
CA LEU A 24 -10.80 -0.69 -9.89
C LEU A 24 -11.07 -2.19 -10.02
N ASP A 25 -10.88 -2.72 -11.20
CA ASP A 25 -10.98 -4.15 -11.47
C ASP A 25 -9.74 -4.90 -10.96
N ARG A 26 -9.90 -6.21 -10.73
CA ARG A 26 -8.75 -7.07 -10.41
C ARG A 26 -7.78 -7.09 -11.59
N GLY A 27 -6.50 -7.04 -11.28
CA GLY A 27 -5.44 -7.03 -12.29
C GLY A 27 -5.27 -5.70 -13.03
N SER A 28 -6.13 -4.69 -12.78
CA SER A 28 -5.97 -3.34 -13.32
C SER A 28 -5.11 -2.47 -12.42
N ASP A 29 -4.51 -1.43 -13.01
CA ASP A 29 -3.84 -0.35 -12.29
C ASP A 29 -4.67 0.91 -12.37
N MET A 30 -4.66 1.67 -11.27
CA MET A 30 -5.21 3.01 -11.21
C MET A 30 -4.18 3.95 -10.61
N VAL A 31 -3.99 5.09 -11.22
CA VAL A 31 -3.12 6.16 -10.70
C VAL A 31 -3.97 7.37 -10.39
N ILE A 32 -3.88 7.88 -9.16
CA ILE A 32 -4.51 9.12 -8.75
C ILE A 32 -3.46 10.23 -8.88
N LEU A 33 -3.66 11.14 -9.81
CA LEU A 33 -2.78 12.27 -10.06
C LEU A 33 -3.36 13.55 -9.47
N GLY A 34 -2.50 14.43 -9.00
CA GLY A 34 -2.86 15.74 -8.46
C GLY A 34 -1.67 16.39 -7.75
N HIS A 35 -1.72 17.71 -7.61
CA HIS A 35 -0.71 18.46 -6.86
C HIS A 35 -0.67 18.06 -5.39
N HIS A 36 0.36 18.49 -4.67
CA HIS A 36 0.42 18.31 -3.21
C HIS A 36 -0.78 18.98 -2.55
N GLY A 37 -1.42 18.28 -1.60
CA GLY A 37 -2.65 18.78 -0.93
C GLY A 37 -3.95 18.55 -1.72
N ALA A 38 -3.93 17.95 -2.91
CA ALA A 38 -5.15 17.67 -3.69
C ALA A 38 -6.09 16.59 -3.08
N GLY A 39 -5.73 16.01 -1.94
CA GLY A 39 -6.57 15.02 -1.25
C GLY A 39 -6.30 13.56 -1.63
N LYS A 40 -5.22 13.24 -2.35
CA LYS A 40 -4.85 11.87 -2.74
C LYS A 40 -4.79 10.93 -1.51
N THR A 41 -3.99 11.29 -0.51
CA THR A 41 -3.89 10.58 0.77
C THR A 41 -5.24 10.54 1.52
N SER A 42 -6.08 11.57 1.40
CA SER A 42 -7.40 11.60 2.04
C SER A 42 -8.33 10.54 1.45
N ILE A 43 -8.27 10.29 0.14
CA ILE A 43 -9.03 9.20 -0.50
C ILE A 43 -8.58 7.85 0.06
N LEU A 44 -7.27 7.60 0.13
CA LEU A 44 -6.72 6.37 0.69
C LEU A 44 -7.13 6.20 2.16
N ASN A 45 -6.99 7.24 2.96
CA ASN A 45 -7.36 7.22 4.37
C ASN A 45 -8.86 6.97 4.57
N TRP A 46 -9.73 7.48 3.69
CA TRP A 46 -11.16 7.16 3.74
C TRP A 46 -11.43 5.69 3.40
N ILE A 47 -10.80 5.14 2.36
CA ILE A 47 -10.90 3.71 2.02
C ILE A 47 -10.54 2.85 3.23
N PHE A 48 -9.51 3.24 3.99
CA PHE A 48 -9.03 2.50 5.16
C PHE A 48 -9.72 2.88 6.49
N GLY A 49 -10.79 3.69 6.42
CA GLY A 49 -11.60 4.05 7.59
C GLY A 49 -10.89 4.96 8.61
N GLN A 50 -9.81 5.62 8.20
CA GLN A 50 -9.03 6.54 9.04
C GLN A 50 -9.60 7.98 9.01
N VAL A 51 -10.35 8.31 7.96
CA VAL A 51 -10.98 9.62 7.77
C VAL A 51 -12.46 9.44 7.51
N LYS A 52 -13.29 10.33 8.08
CA LYS A 52 -14.73 10.34 7.84
C LYS A 52 -15.04 11.01 6.49
N GLY A 53 -16.04 10.47 5.80
CA GLY A 53 -16.57 11.01 4.56
C GLY A 53 -17.94 10.41 4.26
N SER A 54 -18.64 10.98 3.29
CA SER A 54 -19.85 10.38 2.72
C SER A 54 -19.49 9.59 1.47
N GLY A 55 -20.33 8.64 1.09
CA GLY A 55 -20.12 7.78 -0.08
C GLY A 55 -20.27 6.31 0.26
N GLU A 56 -20.14 5.48 -0.76
CA GLU A 56 -20.23 4.03 -0.62
C GLU A 56 -18.97 3.37 -1.14
N MET A 57 -18.53 2.30 -0.48
CA MET A 57 -17.46 1.44 -0.94
C MET A 57 -17.92 0.00 -1.00
N ILE A 58 -17.70 -0.65 -2.13
CA ILE A 58 -18.02 -2.06 -2.38
C ILE A 58 -16.73 -2.77 -2.78
N ILE A 59 -16.39 -3.86 -2.09
CA ILE A 59 -15.21 -4.69 -2.40
C ILE A 59 -15.70 -6.10 -2.69
N ASP A 60 -15.42 -6.61 -3.88
CA ASP A 60 -15.81 -7.95 -4.33
C ASP A 60 -17.31 -8.23 -4.05
N GLN A 61 -18.19 -7.28 -4.43
CA GLN A 61 -19.64 -7.28 -4.25
C GLN A 61 -20.13 -7.13 -2.79
N VAL A 62 -19.23 -6.95 -1.83
CA VAL A 62 -19.58 -6.75 -0.42
C VAL A 62 -19.53 -5.25 -0.10
N LYS A 63 -20.64 -4.68 0.35
CA LYS A 63 -20.69 -3.29 0.84
C LYS A 63 -19.89 -3.18 2.14
N MET A 64 -18.93 -2.28 2.16
CA MET A 64 -18.08 -2.02 3.29
C MET A 64 -18.65 -0.86 4.13
N SER A 65 -19.44 -1.22 5.15
CA SER A 65 -19.90 -0.24 6.13
C SER A 65 -18.91 -0.13 7.27
N ASN A 66 -18.38 1.08 7.50
CA ASN A 66 -17.35 1.35 8.51
C ASN A 66 -16.15 0.40 8.41
N PRO A 67 -15.39 0.47 7.31
CA PRO A 67 -14.21 -0.38 7.13
C PRO A 67 -13.21 -0.12 8.25
N THR A 68 -12.63 -1.18 8.78
CA THR A 68 -11.48 -1.11 9.67
C THR A 68 -10.29 -1.74 8.95
N SER A 69 -9.09 -1.31 9.26
CA SER A 69 -7.86 -1.90 8.67
C SER A 69 -7.86 -3.42 8.80
N LYS A 70 -8.33 -3.97 9.92
CA LYS A 70 -8.44 -5.42 10.14
C LYS A 70 -9.42 -6.10 9.17
N LYS A 71 -10.58 -5.50 8.92
CA LYS A 71 -11.56 -6.04 7.95
C LYS A 71 -11.01 -5.99 6.53
N LEU A 72 -10.37 -4.89 6.16
CA LEU A 72 -9.78 -4.70 4.84
C LEU A 72 -8.64 -5.69 4.60
N LEU A 73 -7.73 -5.87 5.55
CA LEU A 73 -6.66 -6.88 5.46
C LEU A 73 -7.24 -8.29 5.26
N LYS A 74 -8.29 -8.68 5.98
CA LYS A 74 -8.99 -9.96 5.78
C LYS A 74 -9.62 -10.09 4.41
N SER A 75 -10.05 -8.98 3.79
CA SER A 75 -10.57 -8.94 2.42
C SER A 75 -9.47 -8.92 1.37
N GLY A 76 -8.19 -8.97 1.77
CA GLY A 76 -7.05 -8.93 0.87
C GLY A 76 -6.71 -7.52 0.37
N VAL A 77 -7.12 -6.49 1.08
CA VAL A 77 -6.77 -5.09 0.76
C VAL A 77 -5.65 -4.63 1.67
N CYS A 78 -4.57 -4.12 1.09
CA CYS A 78 -3.40 -3.62 1.81
C CYS A 78 -3.08 -2.18 1.40
N LEU A 79 -2.75 -1.34 2.38
CA LEU A 79 -2.21 0.00 2.18
C LEU A 79 -0.74 0.01 2.60
N VAL A 80 0.07 0.61 1.76
CA VAL A 80 1.42 1.06 2.11
C VAL A 80 1.37 2.60 2.15
N PRO A 81 1.27 3.21 3.33
CA PRO A 81 1.26 4.66 3.45
C PRO A 81 2.62 5.25 3.08
N GLU A 82 2.69 6.56 2.94
CA GLU A 82 3.94 7.27 2.67
C GLU A 82 4.97 7.03 3.77
N GLU A 83 4.54 7.06 5.04
CA GLU A 83 5.39 6.88 6.22
C GLU A 83 4.79 5.89 7.23
N GLY A 84 5.60 5.45 8.18
CA GLY A 84 5.14 4.77 9.40
C GLY A 84 4.87 3.27 9.30
N CYS A 85 5.31 2.60 8.22
CA CYS A 85 5.17 1.15 8.07
C CYS A 85 6.32 0.35 8.67
N VAL A 86 7.51 0.94 8.75
CA VAL A 86 8.74 0.25 9.13
C VAL A 86 9.01 0.45 10.62
N PHE A 87 9.39 -0.62 11.30
CA PHE A 87 9.82 -0.60 12.69
C PHE A 87 11.34 -0.39 12.74
N PRO A 88 11.82 0.80 13.15
CA PRO A 88 13.22 1.17 13.02
C PRO A 88 14.17 0.28 13.85
N ASP A 89 13.71 -0.18 15.01
CA ASP A 89 14.49 -1.01 15.93
C ASP A 89 14.56 -2.50 15.53
N LEU A 90 13.77 -2.90 14.54
CA LEU A 90 13.81 -4.24 13.97
C LEU A 90 14.77 -4.29 12.79
N THR A 91 15.36 -5.45 12.53
CA THR A 91 16.10 -5.69 11.28
C THR A 91 15.17 -5.69 10.07
N VAL A 92 15.73 -5.58 8.87
CA VAL A 92 14.97 -5.75 7.61
C VAL A 92 14.23 -7.09 7.62
N ARG A 93 14.91 -8.17 7.99
CA ARG A 93 14.34 -9.51 8.11
C ARG A 93 13.16 -9.54 9.08
N GLU A 94 13.33 -9.00 10.29
CA GLU A 94 12.30 -8.96 11.32
C GLU A 94 11.07 -8.15 10.87
N ASN A 95 11.27 -7.01 10.20
CA ASN A 95 10.19 -6.21 9.60
C ASN A 95 9.38 -7.03 8.58
N LEU A 96 10.07 -7.72 7.67
CA LEU A 96 9.43 -8.57 6.65
C LEU A 96 8.63 -9.71 7.30
N LEU A 97 9.22 -10.42 8.25
CA LEU A 97 8.54 -11.49 8.98
C LEU A 97 7.34 -10.97 9.78
N PHE A 98 7.50 -9.84 10.47
CA PHE A 98 6.40 -9.21 11.21
C PHE A 98 5.21 -8.89 10.31
N SER A 99 5.46 -8.42 9.10
CA SER A 99 4.38 -8.10 8.14
C SER A 99 3.50 -9.32 7.81
N GLN A 100 4.05 -10.52 7.89
CA GLN A 100 3.35 -11.78 7.60
C GLN A 100 2.51 -12.26 8.77
N THR A 101 2.91 -11.98 10.01
CA THR A 101 2.17 -12.43 11.21
C THR A 101 0.75 -11.84 11.24
N LEU A 102 0.56 -10.65 10.69
CA LEU A 102 -0.75 -9.98 10.63
C LEU A 102 -1.80 -10.72 9.78
N ILE A 103 -1.36 -11.64 8.93
CA ILE A 103 -2.22 -12.43 8.05
C ILE A 103 -2.03 -13.95 8.23
N ASN A 104 -1.34 -14.36 9.30
CA ASN A 104 -1.00 -15.75 9.56
C ASN A 104 -0.33 -16.45 8.35
N SER A 105 0.58 -15.76 7.69
CA SER A 105 1.31 -16.28 6.53
C SER A 105 2.74 -16.64 6.92
N ASN A 106 3.25 -17.73 6.37
CA ASN A 106 4.63 -18.17 6.50
C ASN A 106 5.33 -18.17 5.12
N ASN A 107 5.02 -17.20 4.27
CA ASN A 107 5.71 -17.10 2.99
C ASN A 107 7.21 -16.92 3.22
N PRO A 108 8.09 -17.62 2.49
CA PRO A 108 9.52 -17.36 2.58
C PRO A 108 9.83 -15.91 2.19
N ILE A 109 10.84 -15.31 2.82
CA ILE A 109 11.38 -14.04 2.34
C ILE A 109 11.91 -14.33 0.93
N PRO A 110 11.50 -13.54 -0.08
CA PRO A 110 11.95 -13.77 -1.44
C PRO A 110 13.47 -13.81 -1.52
N GLU A 111 13.99 -14.70 -2.34
CA GLU A 111 15.42 -14.77 -2.61
C GLU A 111 15.87 -13.52 -3.39
N ASN A 112 17.18 -13.37 -3.54
CA ASN A 112 17.87 -12.19 -4.08
C ASN A 112 17.51 -11.91 -5.56
N GLU A 113 16.25 -11.67 -5.85
CA GLU A 113 15.72 -11.40 -7.18
C GLU A 113 14.87 -10.14 -7.25
N GLY A 114 14.88 -9.48 -8.39
CA GLY A 114 14.05 -8.33 -8.69
C GLY A 114 14.20 -7.18 -7.67
N PHE A 115 13.08 -6.64 -7.23
CA PHE A 115 13.02 -5.51 -6.29
C PHE A 115 13.62 -5.84 -4.91
N PHE A 116 13.65 -7.11 -4.52
CA PHE A 116 14.25 -7.57 -3.25
C PHE A 116 15.78 -7.51 -3.24
N LYS A 117 16.42 -7.60 -4.41
CA LYS A 117 17.89 -7.65 -4.55
C LYS A 117 18.57 -6.52 -3.78
N ASN A 118 18.01 -5.32 -3.81
CA ASN A 118 18.59 -4.13 -3.18
C ASN A 118 18.55 -4.16 -1.65
N LEU A 119 17.73 -5.02 -1.03
CA LEU A 119 17.63 -5.16 0.41
C LEU A 119 18.15 -6.51 0.93
N TYR A 120 18.42 -7.45 0.04
CA TYR A 120 18.80 -8.80 0.45
C TYR A 120 20.08 -8.85 1.29
N HIS A 121 21.08 -8.05 0.94
CA HIS A 121 22.33 -7.95 1.68
C HIS A 121 22.21 -7.15 2.99
N LEU A 122 21.06 -6.52 3.23
CA LEU A 122 20.74 -5.74 4.43
C LEU A 122 19.78 -6.46 5.38
N LEU A 123 19.48 -7.74 5.14
CA LEU A 123 18.47 -8.47 5.91
C LEU A 123 18.70 -8.43 7.42
N ASP A 124 19.94 -8.48 7.86
CA ASP A 124 20.31 -8.49 9.27
C ASP A 124 20.68 -7.07 9.80
N THR A 125 20.51 -6.03 8.96
CA THR A 125 20.71 -4.63 9.33
C THR A 125 19.47 -4.06 10.00
N LYS A 126 19.62 -3.26 11.06
CA LYS A 126 18.53 -2.53 11.70
C LYS A 126 17.95 -1.48 10.75
N ALA A 127 16.61 -1.37 10.70
CA ALA A 127 15.94 -0.52 9.74
C ALA A 127 16.23 0.98 9.95
N PHE A 128 16.56 1.43 11.16
CA PHE A 128 16.97 2.83 11.39
C PHE A 128 18.27 3.24 10.65
N SER A 129 19.07 2.26 10.22
CA SER A 129 20.33 2.50 9.46
C SER A 129 20.10 2.57 7.94
N LEU A 130 18.87 2.33 7.47
CA LEU A 130 18.53 2.38 6.05
C LEU A 130 18.45 3.82 5.54
N SER A 131 18.80 4.03 4.26
CA SER A 131 18.47 5.28 3.58
C SER A 131 16.95 5.42 3.41
N GLY A 132 16.45 6.65 3.17
CA GLY A 132 15.02 6.89 2.92
C GLY A 132 14.47 6.01 1.79
N GLY A 133 15.19 5.88 0.68
CA GLY A 133 14.81 4.99 -0.43
C GLY A 133 14.77 3.51 -0.02
N GLN A 134 15.74 3.03 0.76
CA GLN A 134 15.74 1.67 1.27
C GLN A 134 14.59 1.41 2.24
N THR A 135 14.28 2.38 3.11
CA THR A 135 13.12 2.32 4.01
C THR A 135 11.81 2.27 3.22
N ARG A 136 11.69 3.08 2.16
CA ARG A 136 10.55 3.06 1.26
C ARG A 136 10.39 1.71 0.57
N MET A 137 11.50 1.18 0.07
CA MET A 137 11.57 -0.14 -0.54
C MET A 137 11.11 -1.24 0.43
N LEU A 138 11.59 -1.20 1.68
CA LEU A 138 11.17 -2.13 2.74
C LEU A 138 9.66 -2.04 3.02
N SER A 139 9.08 -0.83 3.13
CA SER A 139 7.65 -0.63 3.30
C SER A 139 6.82 -1.30 2.21
N ILE A 140 7.22 -1.09 0.96
CA ILE A 140 6.54 -1.68 -0.20
C ILE A 140 6.62 -3.22 -0.16
N LEU A 141 7.79 -3.76 0.14
CA LEU A 141 8.00 -5.20 0.26
C LEU A 141 7.15 -5.83 1.36
N MET A 142 7.05 -5.17 2.52
CA MET A 142 6.17 -5.61 3.61
C MET A 142 4.70 -5.71 3.16
N GLY A 143 4.25 -4.75 2.35
CA GLY A 143 2.91 -4.78 1.75
C GLY A 143 2.74 -5.92 0.75
N MET A 144 3.71 -6.12 -0.15
CA MET A 144 3.68 -7.15 -1.19
C MET A 144 3.76 -8.58 -0.63
N MET A 145 4.53 -8.81 0.43
CA MET A 145 4.66 -10.12 1.07
C MET A 145 3.34 -10.67 1.61
N ARG A 146 2.36 -9.81 1.86
CA ARG A 146 1.00 -10.19 2.26
C ARG A 146 0.20 -10.79 1.11
N LYS A 147 0.70 -10.77 -0.13
CA LYS A 147 0.02 -11.21 -1.36
C LYS A 147 -1.40 -10.63 -1.44
N PRO A 148 -1.55 -9.30 -1.34
CA PRO A 148 -2.87 -8.68 -1.32
C PRO A 148 -3.57 -8.83 -2.68
N LYS A 149 -4.91 -8.93 -2.66
CA LYS A 149 -5.74 -8.82 -3.87
C LYS A 149 -5.73 -7.41 -4.45
N TYR A 150 -5.65 -6.42 -3.57
CA TYR A 150 -5.60 -4.99 -3.89
C TYR A 150 -4.51 -4.33 -3.04
N LEU A 151 -3.55 -3.72 -3.71
CA LEU A 151 -2.44 -3.01 -3.09
C LEU A 151 -2.59 -1.51 -3.37
N PHE A 152 -2.75 -0.73 -2.32
CA PHE A 152 -2.74 0.73 -2.38
C PHE A 152 -1.39 1.25 -1.92
N LEU A 153 -0.85 2.18 -2.67
CA LEU A 153 0.46 2.78 -2.42
C LEU A 153 0.30 4.30 -2.39
N ASP A 154 0.66 4.92 -1.28
CA ASP A 154 0.70 6.38 -1.18
C ASP A 154 2.12 6.86 -1.43
N GLU A 155 2.31 7.73 -2.43
CA GLU A 155 3.60 8.29 -2.86
C GLU A 155 4.72 7.21 -3.00
N PRO A 156 4.49 6.12 -3.80
CA PRO A 156 5.38 4.94 -3.78
C PRO A 156 6.80 5.23 -4.28
N PHE A 157 6.99 6.30 -5.02
CA PHE A 157 8.28 6.62 -5.66
C PHE A 157 9.09 7.67 -4.89
N ALA A 158 8.54 8.21 -3.80
CA ALA A 158 9.24 9.19 -2.98
C ALA A 158 10.57 8.64 -2.47
N GLY A 159 11.67 9.34 -2.77
CA GLY A 159 13.02 8.97 -2.36
C GLY A 159 13.65 7.77 -3.07
N LEU A 160 13.00 7.20 -4.09
CA LEU A 160 13.58 6.12 -4.91
C LEU A 160 14.39 6.69 -6.08
N SER A 161 15.47 5.98 -6.44
CA SER A 161 16.18 6.21 -7.70
C SER A 161 15.38 5.70 -8.90
N GLN A 162 15.68 6.19 -10.11
CA GLN A 162 15.00 5.73 -11.32
C GLN A 162 15.13 4.21 -11.51
N ASP A 163 16.32 3.65 -11.29
CA ASP A 163 16.55 2.20 -11.39
C ASP A 163 15.69 1.38 -10.42
N ALA A 164 15.49 1.91 -9.18
CA ALA A 164 14.62 1.27 -8.21
C ALA A 164 13.14 1.32 -8.62
N ILE A 165 12.70 2.45 -9.21
CA ILE A 165 11.35 2.60 -9.77
C ILE A 165 11.14 1.61 -10.91
N ASP A 166 12.06 1.53 -11.86
CA ASP A 166 11.96 0.63 -13.01
C ASP A 166 11.91 -0.83 -12.57
N THR A 167 12.77 -1.22 -11.61
CA THR A 167 12.79 -2.56 -11.02
C THR A 167 11.46 -2.88 -10.33
N PHE A 168 10.90 -1.93 -9.57
CA PHE A 168 9.61 -2.08 -8.92
C PHE A 168 8.47 -2.27 -9.93
N MET A 169 8.44 -1.45 -10.99
CA MET A 169 7.43 -1.56 -12.04
C MET A 169 7.49 -2.90 -12.79
N GLN A 170 8.70 -3.42 -13.03
CA GLN A 170 8.88 -4.76 -13.60
C GLN A 170 8.33 -5.84 -12.65
N GLN A 171 8.61 -5.74 -11.36
CA GLN A 171 8.11 -6.68 -10.36
C GLN A 171 6.59 -6.68 -10.26
N LEU A 172 5.95 -5.52 -10.33
CA LEU A 172 4.49 -5.42 -10.39
C LEU A 172 3.91 -6.14 -11.61
N LYS A 173 4.53 -6.01 -12.78
CA LYS A 173 4.10 -6.73 -14.00
C LYS A 173 4.18 -8.25 -13.82
N ILE A 174 5.27 -8.75 -13.22
CA ILE A 174 5.44 -10.19 -12.93
C ILE A 174 4.38 -10.70 -11.96
N LEU A 175 4.08 -9.93 -10.90
CA LEU A 175 3.05 -10.33 -9.94
C LEU A 175 1.66 -10.39 -10.58
N LYS A 176 1.34 -9.47 -11.48
CA LYS A 176 0.08 -9.47 -12.23
C LYS A 176 -0.06 -10.67 -13.16
N SER A 177 1.01 -11.09 -13.83
CA SER A 177 0.96 -12.21 -14.75
C SER A 177 0.77 -13.57 -14.07
N LYS A 178 0.93 -13.64 -12.72
CA LYS A 178 0.78 -14.85 -11.91
C LYS A 178 -0.59 -14.98 -11.22
N ASN A 179 -1.45 -13.95 -11.32
CA ASN A 179 -2.80 -13.89 -10.75
C ASN A 179 -3.86 -13.80 -11.85
#